data_50bd089b2b6dd9f38d9d01dfa792a205
#
_entry.id   50bd089b2b6dd9f38d9d01dfa792a205
#
_cell.length_a   1.000
_cell.length_b   1.000
_cell.length_c   1.000
_cell.angle_alpha   90.00
_cell.angle_beta   90.00
_cell.angle_gamma   90.00
#
_symmetry.space_group_name_H-M   'P 1'
#
loop_
_entity.id
_entity.type
_entity.pdbx_description
1 polymer ?
#
loop_
_entity_poly.entity_id
_entity_poly.type
_entity_poly.pdbx_seq_one_letter_code
_entity_poly.pdbx_strand_id
1 'polypeptide(L)'
;MTITANGNPAYFTKVEEVVKAAPKLQDWKFTTFVQPQHAYEELENGLDKPYVFQDITLKTSELKFMPFKYNCEKKIDMIVYLKNFTLYSHNKNLLQLIYFMMQDLLGEKSLYENINFVELGQLPDEEKNELICMYDLQYYLDHLNSQPL
;
A
#
# COMPACT_ATOMS: atom_id res chain seq x y z
N MET A 1 12.50 16.14 6.07
CA MET A 1 12.67 15.01 7.02
C MET A 1 11.32 14.37 7.30
N THR A 2 11.18 13.08 7.11
CA THR A 2 9.96 12.34 7.43
C THR A 2 10.11 11.65 8.79
N ILE A 3 9.11 11.83 9.65
CA ILE A 3 9.01 11.15 10.93
C ILE A 3 8.00 10.03 10.77
N THR A 4 8.43 8.81 11.02
CA THR A 4 7.63 7.60 10.83
C THR A 4 7.42 6.85 12.13
N ALA A 5 6.30 6.16 12.25
CA ALA A 5 6.02 5.22 13.33
C ALA A 5 6.45 3.78 12.98
N ASN A 6 7.07 3.60 11.81
CA ASN A 6 7.46 2.30 11.28
C ASN A 6 6.27 1.30 11.24
N GLY A 7 5.10 1.82 10.85
CA GLY A 7 3.88 1.04 10.73
C GLY A 7 3.21 0.65 12.06
N ASN A 8 3.63 1.21 13.20
CA ASN A 8 3.02 0.90 14.48
C ASN A 8 1.96 1.95 14.87
N PRO A 9 0.65 1.62 14.80
CA PRO A 9 -0.42 2.57 15.09
C PRO A 9 -0.37 3.17 16.50
N ALA A 10 0.24 2.47 17.46
CA ALA A 10 0.38 2.97 18.84
C ALA A 10 1.21 4.27 18.93
N TYR A 11 2.02 4.54 17.91
CA TYR A 11 2.86 5.74 17.86
C TYR A 11 2.36 6.82 16.90
N PHE A 12 1.25 6.62 16.20
CA PHE A 12 0.75 7.58 15.22
C PHE A 12 0.51 8.97 15.81
N THR A 13 -0.17 9.03 16.96
CA THR A 13 -0.41 10.29 17.66
C THR A 13 0.90 10.98 18.05
N LYS A 14 1.87 10.23 18.54
CA LYS A 14 3.19 10.79 18.92
C LYS A 14 3.95 11.35 17.71
N VAL A 15 3.90 10.69 16.56
CA VAL A 15 4.51 11.20 15.33
C VAL A 15 3.89 12.53 14.93
N GLU A 16 2.56 12.63 14.96
CA GLU A 16 1.84 13.86 14.65
C GLU A 16 2.20 14.99 15.63
N GLU A 17 2.27 14.71 16.92
CA GLU A 17 2.67 15.67 17.96
C GLU A 17 4.10 16.19 17.76
N VAL A 18 5.04 15.29 17.46
CA VAL A 18 6.45 15.66 17.22
C VAL A 18 6.58 16.58 16.01
N VAL A 19 5.91 16.26 14.92
CA VAL A 19 5.97 17.10 13.71
C VAL A 19 5.29 18.44 13.93
N LYS A 20 4.16 18.48 14.65
CA LYS A 20 3.46 19.72 15.00
C LYS A 20 4.30 20.62 15.88
N ALA A 21 5.09 20.06 16.80
CA ALA A 21 5.98 20.79 17.70
C ALA A 21 7.33 21.16 17.07
N ALA A 22 7.64 20.64 15.87
CA ALA A 22 8.91 20.89 15.21
C ALA A 22 9.09 22.39 14.87
N PRO A 23 10.30 22.95 15.08
CA PRO A 23 10.55 24.33 14.75
C PRO A 23 10.51 24.58 13.25
N LYS A 24 10.07 25.75 12.85
CA LYS A 24 10.18 26.18 11.44
C LYS A 24 11.63 26.61 11.18
N LEU A 25 12.34 25.76 10.45
CA LEU A 25 13.71 26.00 10.04
C LEU A 25 13.78 26.29 8.55
N GLN A 26 14.61 27.24 8.17
CA GLN A 26 14.89 27.53 6.78
C GLN A 26 15.50 26.28 6.14
N ASP A 27 15.04 25.90 4.94
CA ASP A 27 15.49 24.75 4.17
C ASP A 27 15.13 23.37 4.76
N TRP A 28 14.34 23.31 5.84
CA TRP A 28 13.87 22.07 6.43
C TRP A 28 12.35 21.98 6.46
N LYS A 29 11.84 20.86 5.96
CA LYS A 29 10.42 20.50 6.07
C LYS A 29 10.29 19.19 6.85
N PHE A 30 9.42 19.20 7.86
CA PHE A 30 9.08 18.00 8.61
C PHE A 30 7.73 17.48 8.12
N THR A 31 7.68 16.19 7.81
CA THR A 31 6.48 15.51 7.30
C THR A 31 6.15 14.31 8.16
N THR A 32 4.87 14.15 8.50
CA THR A 32 4.37 12.97 9.21
C THR A 32 4.29 11.80 8.25
N PHE A 33 4.74 10.65 8.68
CA PHE A 33 4.62 9.36 8.01
C PHE A 33 5.20 9.33 6.59
N VAL A 34 5.44 8.13 6.10
CA VAL A 34 5.69 7.94 4.67
C VAL A 34 4.41 8.26 3.92
N GLN A 35 4.49 9.22 3.01
CA GLN A 35 3.36 9.68 2.19
C GLN A 35 3.28 8.89 0.89
N PRO A 36 2.10 8.86 0.22
CA PRO A 36 1.99 8.27 -1.10
C PRO A 36 3.02 8.87 -2.07
N GLN A 37 3.68 8.00 -2.85
CA GLN A 37 4.79 8.39 -3.74
C GLN A 37 4.40 8.41 -5.22
N HIS A 38 3.24 7.84 -5.57
CA HIS A 38 2.83 7.68 -6.96
C HIS A 38 1.68 8.61 -7.32
N ALA A 39 1.73 9.17 -8.53
CA ALA A 39 0.58 9.82 -9.15
C ALA A 39 -0.33 8.75 -9.78
N TYR A 40 -1.64 8.88 -9.61
CA TYR A 40 -2.62 7.93 -10.17
C TYR A 40 -2.45 7.78 -11.69
N GLU A 41 -2.29 8.87 -12.41
CA GLU A 41 -2.11 8.88 -13.86
C GLU A 41 -0.88 8.09 -14.32
N GLU A 42 0.22 8.19 -13.58
CA GLU A 42 1.43 7.41 -13.84
C GLU A 42 1.16 5.90 -13.74
N LEU A 43 0.45 5.48 -12.70
CA LEU A 43 0.09 4.07 -12.48
C LEU A 43 -0.91 3.58 -13.51
N GLU A 44 -1.94 4.36 -13.83
CA GLU A 44 -2.96 4.00 -14.81
C GLU A 44 -2.35 3.75 -16.19
N ASN A 45 -1.34 4.53 -16.57
CA ASN A 45 -0.64 4.41 -17.85
C ASN A 45 0.53 3.41 -17.83
N GLY A 46 0.79 2.76 -16.70
CA GLY A 46 1.88 1.79 -16.56
C GLY A 46 3.29 2.40 -16.65
N LEU A 47 3.42 3.69 -16.33
CA LEU A 47 4.68 4.44 -16.42
C LEU A 47 5.47 4.42 -15.12
N ASP A 48 4.96 3.77 -14.09
CA ASP A 48 5.62 3.63 -12.81
C ASP A 48 6.92 2.81 -12.91
N LYS A 49 7.90 3.19 -12.13
CA LYS A 49 9.17 2.47 -12.07
C LYS A 49 8.99 1.12 -11.38
N PRO A 50 9.64 0.06 -11.89
CA PRO A 50 9.62 -1.23 -11.22
C PRO A 50 10.37 -1.19 -9.89
N TYR A 51 9.85 -1.95 -8.93
CA TYR A 51 10.59 -2.30 -7.71
C TYR A 51 11.45 -3.52 -8.02
N VAL A 52 12.73 -3.42 -7.76
CA VAL A 52 13.70 -4.50 -7.97
C VAL A 52 14.30 -4.88 -6.63
N PHE A 53 14.12 -6.12 -6.24
CA PHE A 53 14.69 -6.67 -5.01
C PHE A 53 15.12 -8.11 -5.26
N GLN A 54 16.42 -8.37 -5.18
CA GLN A 54 17.00 -9.68 -5.52
C GLN A 54 16.58 -10.10 -6.95
N ASP A 55 15.94 -11.26 -7.09
CA ASP A 55 15.42 -11.79 -8.36
C ASP A 55 13.98 -11.32 -8.69
N ILE A 56 13.38 -10.50 -7.83
CA ILE A 56 12.02 -10.01 -7.98
C ILE A 56 12.01 -8.66 -8.69
N THR A 57 11.18 -8.53 -9.71
CA THR A 57 10.88 -7.26 -10.39
C THR A 57 9.37 -7.11 -10.50
N LEU A 58 8.81 -6.09 -9.85
CA LEU A 58 7.37 -5.84 -9.80
C LEU A 58 7.07 -4.37 -10.06
N LYS A 59 5.96 -4.11 -10.76
CA LYS A 59 5.38 -2.77 -10.93
C LYS A 59 4.03 -2.72 -10.22
N THR A 60 3.76 -1.65 -9.51
CA THR A 60 2.47 -1.44 -8.84
C THR A 60 1.31 -1.46 -9.83
N SER A 61 1.49 -0.89 -11.02
CA SER A 61 0.50 -0.89 -12.09
C SER A 61 0.09 -2.27 -12.59
N GLU A 62 0.91 -3.29 -12.38
CA GLU A 62 0.65 -4.67 -12.81
C GLU A 62 -0.01 -5.54 -11.75
N LEU A 63 -0.12 -5.04 -10.51
CA LEU A 63 -0.76 -5.77 -9.42
C LEU A 63 -2.28 -5.59 -9.47
N LYS A 64 -2.99 -6.65 -9.07
CA LYS A 64 -4.43 -6.61 -8.84
C LYS A 64 -4.75 -7.16 -7.46
N PHE A 65 -5.93 -6.84 -6.94
CA PHE A 65 -6.35 -7.34 -5.64
C PHE A 65 -7.82 -7.72 -5.63
N MET A 66 -8.18 -8.51 -4.64
CA MET A 66 -9.56 -8.84 -4.31
C MET A 66 -9.73 -8.82 -2.79
N PRO A 67 -10.60 -7.96 -2.24
CA PRO A 67 -10.94 -8.01 -0.83
C PRO A 67 -11.84 -9.21 -0.57
N PHE A 68 -11.63 -9.92 0.54
CA PHE A 68 -12.43 -11.10 0.85
C PHE A 68 -13.04 -11.11 2.25
N LYS A 69 -12.60 -10.22 3.14
CA LYS A 69 -13.12 -10.16 4.50
C LYS A 69 -12.94 -8.78 5.10
N TYR A 70 -13.91 -8.38 5.90
CA TYR A 70 -13.85 -7.22 6.78
C TYR A 70 -13.86 -7.69 8.23
N ASN A 71 -12.95 -7.16 9.04
CA ASN A 71 -13.01 -7.38 10.47
C ASN A 71 -13.90 -6.33 11.14
N CYS A 72 -14.16 -6.51 12.43
CA CYS A 72 -15.00 -5.58 13.20
C CYS A 72 -14.42 -4.16 13.33
N GLU A 73 -13.15 -3.97 13.03
CA GLU A 73 -12.48 -2.67 13.03
C GLU A 73 -12.51 -1.97 11.67
N LYS A 74 -13.27 -2.48 10.72
CA LYS A 74 -13.38 -1.99 9.33
C LYS A 74 -12.08 -2.09 8.51
N LYS A 75 -11.15 -2.90 8.97
CA LYS A 75 -9.98 -3.23 8.17
C LYS A 75 -10.31 -4.37 7.22
N ILE A 76 -9.69 -4.37 6.05
CA ILE A 76 -9.91 -5.40 5.05
C ILE A 76 -8.81 -6.45 5.04
N ASP A 77 -9.21 -7.67 4.77
CA ASP A 77 -8.33 -8.75 4.35
C ASP A 77 -8.41 -8.84 2.83
N MET A 78 -7.29 -9.01 2.17
CA MET A 78 -7.24 -9.01 0.70
C MET A 78 -6.22 -9.99 0.15
N ILE A 79 -6.47 -10.45 -1.06
CA ILE A 79 -5.50 -11.19 -1.86
C ILE A 79 -4.90 -10.25 -2.89
N VAL A 80 -3.59 -10.19 -2.97
CA VAL A 80 -2.86 -9.45 -4.00
C VAL A 80 -2.35 -10.44 -5.04
N TYR A 81 -2.69 -10.21 -6.29
CA TYR A 81 -2.35 -11.06 -7.42
C TYR A 81 -1.22 -10.43 -8.24
N LEU A 82 -0.21 -11.23 -8.55
CA LEU A 82 0.92 -10.83 -9.38
C LEU A 82 1.22 -11.87 -10.47
N LYS A 83 1.73 -11.42 -11.61
CA LYS A 83 1.94 -12.26 -12.80
C LYS A 83 2.92 -13.41 -12.57
N ASN A 84 3.96 -13.20 -11.81
CA ASN A 84 5.03 -14.17 -11.61
C ASN A 84 5.07 -14.72 -10.18
N PHE A 85 3.91 -14.83 -9.55
CA PHE A 85 3.83 -15.33 -8.17
C PHE A 85 4.48 -16.71 -8.03
N THR A 86 4.19 -17.64 -8.92
CA THR A 86 4.76 -18.99 -8.87
C THR A 86 6.28 -18.98 -8.97
N LEU A 87 6.85 -18.04 -9.73
CA LEU A 87 8.29 -17.88 -9.86
C LEU A 87 8.90 -17.26 -8.60
N TYR A 88 8.23 -16.28 -8.00
CA TYR A 88 8.75 -15.52 -6.86
C TYR A 88 8.35 -16.07 -5.49
N SER A 89 7.41 -17.01 -5.43
CA SER A 89 6.83 -17.52 -4.17
C SER A 89 7.84 -18.17 -3.22
N HIS A 90 8.98 -18.63 -3.73
CA HIS A 90 10.07 -19.19 -2.93
C HIS A 90 10.83 -18.10 -2.14
N ASN A 91 10.73 -16.83 -2.55
CA ASN A 91 11.44 -15.75 -1.88
C ASN A 91 10.61 -15.28 -0.67
N LYS A 92 11.17 -15.51 0.52
CA LYS A 92 10.50 -15.15 1.79
C LYS A 92 10.27 -13.65 1.98
N ASN A 93 10.92 -12.82 1.19
CA ASN A 93 10.79 -11.35 1.27
C ASN A 93 9.72 -10.80 0.30
N LEU A 94 9.06 -11.65 -0.49
CA LEU A 94 8.06 -11.21 -1.46
C LEU A 94 6.91 -10.45 -0.78
N LEU A 95 6.35 -10.99 0.29
CA LEU A 95 5.26 -10.34 1.02
C LEU A 95 5.69 -8.98 1.59
N GLN A 96 6.89 -8.91 2.12
CA GLN A 96 7.43 -7.64 2.65
C GLN A 96 7.58 -6.60 1.54
N LEU A 97 8.03 -7.00 0.35
CA LEU A 97 8.11 -6.11 -0.80
C LEU A 97 6.72 -5.60 -1.21
N ILE A 98 5.70 -6.47 -1.23
CA ILE A 98 4.32 -6.06 -1.52
C ILE A 98 3.81 -5.05 -0.49
N TYR A 99 4.04 -5.26 0.80
CA TYR A 99 3.70 -4.27 1.83
C TYR A 99 4.40 -2.94 1.62
N PHE A 100 5.66 -2.98 1.23
CA PHE A 100 6.44 -1.76 0.93
C PHE A 100 5.84 -1.00 -0.27
N MET A 101 5.47 -1.73 -1.33
CA MET A 101 4.81 -1.14 -2.50
C MET A 101 3.44 -0.54 -2.15
N MET A 102 2.67 -1.22 -1.30
CA MET A 102 1.39 -0.70 -0.81
C MET A 102 1.57 0.54 0.08
N GLN A 103 2.63 0.60 0.87
CA GLN A 103 2.96 1.78 1.67
C GLN A 103 3.28 2.98 0.79
N ASP A 104 4.03 2.78 -0.29
CA ASP A 104 4.32 3.84 -1.27
C ASP A 104 3.06 4.29 -2.01
N LEU A 105 2.10 3.39 -2.20
CA LEU A 105 0.83 3.68 -2.87
C LEU A 105 -0.14 4.46 -1.98
N LEU A 106 -0.34 4.00 -0.75
CA LEU A 106 -1.37 4.50 0.18
C LEU A 106 -0.84 5.53 1.19
N GLY A 107 0.45 5.49 1.47
CA GLY A 107 1.04 6.11 2.63
C GLY A 107 0.99 5.19 3.86
N GLU A 108 1.88 5.42 4.81
CA GLU A 108 2.06 4.57 5.99
C GLU A 108 0.78 4.50 6.85
N LYS A 109 0.20 5.65 7.16
CA LYS A 109 -0.96 5.72 8.05
C LYS A 109 -2.17 5.01 7.45
N SER A 110 -2.49 5.29 6.19
CA SER A 110 -3.61 4.67 5.48
C SER A 110 -3.47 3.16 5.38
N LEU A 111 -2.27 2.66 5.07
CA LEU A 111 -2.01 1.23 4.98
C LEU A 111 -2.35 0.52 6.29
N TYR A 112 -1.79 0.99 7.41
CA TYR A 112 -1.91 0.31 8.69
C TYR A 112 -3.25 0.54 9.39
N GLU A 113 -4.00 1.58 9.02
CA GLU A 113 -5.36 1.81 9.51
C GLU A 113 -6.42 1.00 8.75
N ASN A 114 -6.20 0.67 7.48
CA ASN A 114 -7.22 0.10 6.61
C ASN A 114 -6.99 -1.36 6.21
N ILE A 115 -5.75 -1.82 6.23
CA ILE A 115 -5.40 -3.18 5.80
C ILE A 115 -5.04 -4.03 7.01
N ASN A 116 -5.73 -5.16 7.16
CA ASN A 116 -5.47 -6.11 8.24
C ASN A 116 -4.54 -7.23 7.79
N PHE A 117 -4.86 -7.90 6.69
CA PHE A 117 -4.15 -9.08 6.23
C PHE A 117 -4.03 -9.09 4.71
N VAL A 118 -2.85 -9.48 4.23
CA VAL A 118 -2.58 -9.62 2.80
C VAL A 118 -2.10 -11.03 2.52
N GLU A 119 -2.79 -11.71 1.61
CA GLU A 119 -2.37 -12.97 1.02
C GLU A 119 -1.94 -12.74 -0.42
N LEU A 120 -1.02 -13.54 -0.93
CA LEU A 120 -0.52 -13.42 -2.29
C LEU A 120 -1.02 -14.56 -3.17
N GLY A 121 -1.24 -14.28 -4.45
CA GLY A 121 -1.69 -15.27 -5.41
C GLY A 121 -1.18 -15.00 -6.82
N GLN A 122 -1.31 -16.02 -7.67
CA GLN A 122 -0.96 -15.92 -9.09
C GLN A 122 -2.07 -15.19 -9.84
N LEU A 123 -1.71 -14.15 -10.60
CA LEU A 123 -2.64 -13.47 -11.49
C LEU A 123 -3.12 -14.46 -12.57
N PRO A 124 -4.45 -14.66 -12.72
CA PRO A 124 -4.99 -15.54 -13.76
C PRO A 124 -4.65 -15.03 -15.16
N ASP A 125 -4.43 -15.95 -16.10
CA ASP A 125 -4.18 -15.62 -17.51
C ASP A 125 -5.40 -14.99 -18.18
N GLU A 126 -6.61 -15.37 -17.75
CA GLU A 126 -7.86 -14.78 -18.20
C GLU A 126 -8.28 -13.65 -17.26
N GLU A 127 -8.65 -12.51 -17.83
CA GLU A 127 -9.17 -11.40 -17.04
C GLU A 127 -10.49 -11.81 -16.37
N LYS A 128 -10.43 -11.96 -15.05
CA LYS A 128 -11.64 -12.06 -14.24
C LYS A 128 -12.09 -10.65 -13.89
N ASN A 129 -13.32 -10.32 -14.25
CA ASN A 129 -13.92 -9.00 -13.99
C ASN A 129 -14.02 -8.64 -12.48
N GLU A 130 -13.69 -9.58 -11.60
CA GLU A 130 -13.76 -9.40 -10.15
C GLU A 130 -12.50 -8.81 -9.53
N LEU A 131 -11.37 -8.80 -10.28
CA LEU A 131 -10.12 -8.28 -9.78
C LEU A 131 -10.01 -6.78 -10.01
N ILE A 132 -9.59 -6.07 -8.98
CA ILE A 132 -9.45 -4.63 -8.97
C ILE A 132 -7.96 -4.27 -9.18
N CYS A 133 -7.68 -3.28 -10.00
CA CYS A 133 -6.31 -2.79 -10.15
C CYS A 133 -5.79 -2.23 -8.83
N MET A 134 -4.54 -2.56 -8.48
CA MET A 134 -3.95 -2.11 -7.22
C MET A 134 -3.96 -0.58 -7.10
N TYR A 135 -3.77 0.14 -8.21
CA TYR A 135 -3.76 1.60 -8.18
C TYR A 135 -5.14 2.22 -7.87
N ASP A 136 -6.22 1.44 -7.89
CA ASP A 136 -7.55 1.86 -7.45
C ASP A 136 -7.82 1.60 -5.96
N LEU A 137 -6.86 1.05 -5.24
CA LEU A 137 -7.04 0.66 -3.84
C LEU A 137 -7.46 1.85 -2.95
N GLN A 138 -6.88 3.03 -3.14
CA GLN A 138 -7.24 4.20 -2.35
C GLN A 138 -8.71 4.61 -2.59
N TYR A 139 -9.16 4.59 -3.85
CA TYR A 139 -10.56 4.88 -4.20
C TYR A 139 -11.51 3.84 -3.57
N TYR A 140 -11.11 2.59 -3.60
CA TYR A 140 -11.88 1.51 -2.96
C TYR A 140 -12.01 1.73 -1.45
N LEU A 141 -10.92 2.07 -0.77
CA LEU A 141 -10.93 2.35 0.67
C LEU A 141 -11.77 3.59 1.00
N ASP A 142 -11.65 4.65 0.21
CA ASP A 142 -12.43 5.87 0.39
C ASP A 142 -13.93 5.60 0.22
N HIS A 143 -14.31 4.77 -0.74
CA HIS A 143 -15.70 4.35 -0.93
C HIS A 143 -16.24 3.56 0.26
N LEU A 144 -15.46 2.62 0.80
CA LEU A 144 -15.85 1.86 2.00
C LEU A 144 -16.05 2.76 3.21
N ASN A 145 -15.14 3.70 3.43
CA ASN A 145 -15.15 4.59 4.58
C ASN A 145 -16.28 5.64 4.49
N SER A 146 -16.79 5.92 3.30
CA SER A 146 -17.91 6.84 3.08
C SER A 146 -19.28 6.19 3.26
N GLN A 147 -19.37 4.86 3.31
CA GLN A 147 -20.64 4.17 3.50
C GLN A 147 -21.10 4.25 4.96
N PRO A 148 -22.37 4.61 5.23
CA PRO A 148 -22.90 4.55 6.58
C PRO A 148 -22.95 3.11 7.07
N LEU A 149 -22.70 2.95 8.35
CA LEU A 149 -22.81 1.66 9.04
C LEU A 149 -24.25 1.15 9.05
#